data_f9b297189ad0223ee91fc72399a5d7e0
#
_entry.id   f9b297189ad0223ee91fc72399a5d7e0
#
_cell.length_a   1.000
_cell.length_b   1.000
_cell.length_c   1.000
_cell.angle_alpha   90.00
_cell.angle_beta   90.00
_cell.angle_gamma   90.00
#
_symmetry.space_group_name_H-M   'P 1'
#
loop_
_entity.id
_entity.type
_entity.pdbx_description
1 polymer ?
#
loop_
_entity_poly.entity_id
_entity_poly.type
_entity_poly.pdbx_seq_one_letter_code
_entity_poly.pdbx_strand_id
1 'polypeptide(L)'
;MRTKLLVLAAALAPVAAFAAGGEAHLDHANIDITNKASLQRGASNFVNYCLGCHSAKYVRYNRMAADLGLTEQQLIDNLMFTGERPHDTMRIGINADDAKRWFGVVPPDLSLIARSRGPDYVYTFLRSFYADPAKPTGTNNLVLPGTAMPHVLWELQGVQEAVWAGEPNAQGDVSHEFKEFKLAAPGKLSPEEYDEFVRDTVNFLVYIGEPAQLQRRALGVPVIAFLVFFTLLAYALKKEYWKDVK
;
A
#
# COMPACT_ATOMS: atom_id res chain seq x y z
N MET A 1 -13.31 -34.71 32.40
CA MET A 1 -12.76 -34.46 31.08
C MET A 1 -13.50 -33.37 30.29
N ARG A 2 -14.82 -33.25 30.34
CA ARG A 2 -15.60 -32.21 29.60
C ARG A 2 -15.29 -30.75 29.98
N THR A 3 -15.03 -30.49 31.26
CA THR A 3 -14.69 -29.13 31.77
C THR A 3 -13.31 -28.64 31.31
N LYS A 4 -12.33 -29.50 31.12
CA LYS A 4 -10.99 -29.12 30.62
C LYS A 4 -10.99 -28.76 29.13
N LEU A 5 -11.89 -29.34 28.34
CA LEU A 5 -12.08 -28.99 26.94
C LEU A 5 -12.72 -27.60 26.75
N LEU A 6 -13.65 -27.23 27.63
CA LEU A 6 -14.31 -25.91 27.59
C LEU A 6 -13.35 -24.76 27.93
N VAL A 7 -12.43 -24.98 28.85
CA VAL A 7 -11.40 -23.96 29.21
C VAL A 7 -10.39 -23.76 28.08
N LEU A 8 -10.04 -24.85 27.34
CA LEU A 8 -9.11 -24.75 26.22
C LEU A 8 -9.75 -24.05 25.00
N ALA A 9 -11.06 -24.24 24.78
CA ALA A 9 -11.81 -23.54 23.71
C ALA A 9 -11.97 -22.03 23.98
N ALA A 10 -12.12 -21.63 25.24
CA ALA A 10 -12.20 -20.23 25.64
C ALA A 10 -10.86 -19.47 25.49
N ALA A 11 -9.71 -20.18 25.62
CA ALA A 11 -8.38 -19.58 25.44
C ALA A 11 -7.99 -19.35 23.97
N LEU A 12 -8.74 -19.92 23.01
CA LEU A 12 -8.53 -19.78 21.57
C LEU A 12 -9.48 -18.77 20.90
N ALA A 13 -10.34 -18.10 21.69
CA ALA A 13 -11.18 -17.04 21.15
C ALA A 13 -10.29 -15.85 20.73
N PRO A 14 -10.32 -15.41 19.46
CA PRO A 14 -9.57 -14.24 19.05
C PRO A 14 -10.12 -13.03 19.82
N VAL A 15 -9.26 -12.40 20.62
CA VAL A 15 -9.56 -11.08 21.19
C VAL A 15 -9.57 -10.12 20.00
N ALA A 16 -10.75 -9.74 19.53
CA ALA A 16 -10.89 -8.65 18.57
C ALA A 16 -10.46 -7.36 19.29
N ALA A 17 -9.21 -6.99 19.14
CA ALA A 17 -8.72 -5.69 19.54
C ALA A 17 -9.33 -4.65 18.61
N PHE A 18 -10.42 -4.01 19.01
CA PHE A 18 -10.91 -2.80 18.37
C PHE A 18 -9.89 -1.70 18.65
N ALA A 19 -9.07 -1.39 17.65
CA ALA A 19 -8.30 -0.15 17.65
C ALA A 19 -9.31 0.99 17.47
N ALA A 20 -9.60 1.70 18.57
CA ALA A 20 -10.43 2.89 18.58
C ALA A 20 -9.62 4.08 18.00
N GLY A 21 -9.53 4.14 16.69
CA GLY A 21 -9.16 5.34 15.94
C GLY A 21 -10.29 5.57 14.96
N GLY A 22 -10.77 6.82 14.81
CA GLY A 22 -11.78 7.15 13.82
C GLY A 22 -11.24 6.79 12.44
N GLU A 23 -11.58 5.60 11.94
CA GLU A 23 -11.11 5.11 10.65
C GLU A 23 -11.85 5.88 9.57
N ALA A 24 -11.10 6.70 8.81
CA ALA A 24 -11.57 7.12 7.52
C ALA A 24 -11.94 5.87 6.71
N HIS A 25 -13.12 5.87 6.09
CA HIS A 25 -13.53 4.78 5.21
C HIS A 25 -12.46 4.60 4.12
N LEU A 26 -11.89 3.39 4.01
CA LEU A 26 -10.90 3.08 2.99
C LEU A 26 -11.58 2.45 1.77
N ASP A 27 -11.28 3.00 0.60
CA ASP A 27 -11.70 2.43 -0.68
C ASP A 27 -10.87 1.20 -1.01
N HIS A 28 -11.49 0.18 -1.60
CA HIS A 28 -10.76 -1.01 -2.04
C HIS A 28 -9.96 -0.73 -3.32
N ALA A 29 -8.65 -0.95 -3.25
CA ALA A 29 -7.74 -0.75 -4.38
C ALA A 29 -7.97 -1.73 -5.54
N ASN A 30 -8.55 -2.92 -5.27
CA ASN A 30 -8.83 -3.97 -6.26
C ASN A 30 -7.62 -4.28 -7.16
N ILE A 31 -6.45 -4.44 -6.54
CA ILE A 31 -5.19 -4.69 -7.23
C ILE A 31 -5.07 -6.13 -7.73
N ASP A 32 -4.30 -6.32 -8.81
CA ASP A 32 -3.92 -7.63 -9.34
C ASP A 32 -2.44 -7.66 -9.70
N ILE A 33 -1.62 -8.21 -8.83
CA ILE A 33 -0.17 -8.36 -9.05
C ILE A 33 0.20 -9.37 -10.15
N THR A 34 -0.76 -10.11 -10.70
CA THR A 34 -0.54 -10.98 -11.87
C THR A 34 -0.60 -10.21 -13.18
N ASN A 35 -1.22 -9.03 -13.17
CA ASN A 35 -1.37 -8.17 -14.33
C ASN A 35 -0.08 -7.39 -14.61
N LYS A 36 0.79 -7.96 -15.45
CA LYS A 36 2.08 -7.34 -15.81
C LYS A 36 1.93 -5.96 -16.45
N ALA A 37 0.90 -5.75 -17.27
CA ALA A 37 0.68 -4.45 -17.91
C ALA A 37 0.38 -3.36 -16.87
N SER A 38 -0.45 -3.68 -15.86
CA SER A 38 -0.70 -2.81 -14.71
C SER A 38 0.59 -2.51 -13.94
N LEU A 39 1.42 -3.55 -13.68
CA LEU A 39 2.71 -3.35 -12.99
C LEU A 39 3.68 -2.47 -13.79
N GLN A 40 3.72 -2.61 -15.12
CA GLN A 40 4.56 -1.79 -15.99
C GLN A 40 4.09 -0.31 -15.97
N ARG A 41 2.78 -0.05 -16.10
CA ARG A 41 2.22 1.31 -15.97
C ARG A 41 2.49 1.87 -14.57
N GLY A 42 2.27 1.07 -13.52
CA GLY A 42 2.56 1.47 -12.13
C GLY A 42 4.03 1.78 -11.87
N ALA A 43 4.96 1.04 -12.49
CA ALA A 43 6.39 1.35 -12.44
C ALA A 43 6.70 2.70 -13.10
N SER A 44 6.12 2.96 -14.27
CA SER A 44 6.24 4.25 -14.96
C SER A 44 5.66 5.39 -14.12
N ASN A 45 4.47 5.21 -13.54
CA ASN A 45 3.85 6.19 -12.66
C ASN A 45 4.72 6.50 -11.44
N PHE A 46 5.26 5.46 -10.78
CA PHE A 46 6.13 5.61 -9.62
C PHE A 46 7.41 6.41 -9.98
N VAL A 47 8.06 6.06 -11.07
CA VAL A 47 9.30 6.71 -11.49
C VAL A 47 9.08 8.18 -11.85
N ASN A 48 7.97 8.49 -12.51
CA ASN A 48 7.69 9.85 -12.98
C ASN A 48 7.12 10.78 -11.88
N TYR A 49 6.35 10.26 -10.92
CA TYR A 49 5.63 11.09 -9.96
C TYR A 49 6.10 10.91 -8.50
N CYS A 50 6.72 9.78 -8.16
CA CYS A 50 7.05 9.46 -6.77
C CYS A 50 8.56 9.43 -6.51
N LEU A 51 9.36 8.88 -7.43
CA LEU A 51 10.80 8.64 -7.26
C LEU A 51 11.61 9.93 -7.09
N GLY A 52 11.09 11.09 -7.51
CA GLY A 52 11.74 12.38 -7.26
C GLY A 52 11.89 12.72 -5.77
N CYS A 53 10.97 12.22 -4.93
CA CYS A 53 10.95 12.47 -3.49
C CYS A 53 11.09 11.20 -2.63
N HIS A 54 10.65 10.04 -3.13
CA HIS A 54 10.58 8.79 -2.39
C HIS A 54 11.50 7.73 -2.97
N SER A 55 12.41 7.21 -2.18
CA SER A 55 13.18 6.02 -2.55
C SER A 55 12.33 4.74 -2.45
N ALA A 56 12.72 3.72 -3.23
CA ALA A 56 12.37 2.32 -3.06
C ALA A 56 13.67 1.51 -2.92
N LYS A 57 14.39 1.72 -1.84
CA LYS A 57 15.79 1.29 -1.63
C LYS A 57 15.99 -0.23 -1.61
N TYR A 58 14.91 -1.02 -1.45
CA TYR A 58 14.99 -2.49 -1.48
C TYR A 58 14.77 -3.07 -2.88
N VAL A 59 14.44 -2.22 -3.86
CA VAL A 59 14.20 -2.62 -5.24
C VAL A 59 15.44 -2.34 -6.09
N ARG A 60 15.91 -3.36 -6.82
CA ARG A 60 16.94 -3.20 -7.85
C ARG A 60 16.28 -3.06 -9.21
N TYR A 61 16.77 -2.15 -10.03
CA TYR A 61 16.24 -1.90 -11.35
C TYR A 61 16.22 -3.15 -12.24
N ASN A 62 17.32 -3.90 -12.30
CA ASN A 62 17.41 -5.12 -13.10
C ASN A 62 16.43 -6.22 -12.63
N ARG A 63 16.21 -6.35 -11.32
CA ARG A 63 15.25 -7.33 -10.80
C ARG A 63 13.83 -6.94 -11.19
N MET A 64 13.47 -5.67 -11.04
CA MET A 64 12.17 -5.15 -11.45
C MET A 64 11.96 -5.36 -12.96
N ALA A 65 12.94 -5.02 -13.80
CA ALA A 65 12.84 -5.20 -15.24
C ALA A 65 12.59 -6.67 -15.62
N ALA A 66 13.35 -7.61 -15.03
CA ALA A 66 13.19 -9.04 -15.28
C ALA A 66 11.80 -9.55 -14.89
N ASP A 67 11.30 -9.17 -13.71
CA ASP A 67 9.98 -9.58 -13.22
C ASP A 67 8.84 -9.01 -14.09
N LEU A 68 9.00 -7.77 -14.55
CA LEU A 68 8.02 -7.09 -15.41
C LEU A 68 8.14 -7.49 -16.89
N GLY A 69 9.17 -8.25 -17.28
CA GLY A 69 9.41 -8.70 -18.65
C GLY A 69 9.92 -7.59 -19.57
N LEU A 70 10.66 -6.62 -19.01
CA LEU A 70 11.30 -5.53 -19.75
C LEU A 70 12.74 -5.93 -20.12
N THR A 71 13.19 -5.48 -21.28
CA THR A 71 14.59 -5.56 -21.66
C THR A 71 15.42 -4.54 -20.88
N GLU A 72 16.74 -4.76 -20.79
CA GLU A 72 17.63 -3.80 -20.13
C GLU A 72 17.61 -2.44 -20.82
N GLN A 73 17.52 -2.40 -22.14
CA GLN A 73 17.41 -1.15 -22.88
C GLN A 73 16.11 -0.41 -22.56
N GLN A 74 14.97 -1.11 -22.50
CA GLN A 74 13.68 -0.51 -22.10
C GLN A 74 13.73 0.05 -20.68
N LEU A 75 14.40 -0.66 -19.78
CA LEU A 75 14.63 -0.18 -18.40
C LEU A 75 15.41 1.13 -18.38
N ILE A 76 16.56 1.16 -19.05
CA ILE A 76 17.47 2.31 -19.08
C ILE A 76 16.76 3.53 -19.67
N ASP A 77 16.10 3.35 -20.80
CA ASP A 77 15.49 4.45 -21.54
C ASP A 77 14.24 5.04 -20.87
N ASN A 78 13.50 4.22 -20.07
CA ASN A 78 12.16 4.62 -19.63
C ASN A 78 11.96 4.66 -18.11
N LEU A 79 12.82 3.99 -17.30
CA LEU A 79 12.56 3.83 -15.88
C LEU A 79 13.78 4.10 -14.98
N MET A 80 14.99 4.23 -15.54
CA MET A 80 16.21 4.34 -14.73
C MET A 80 16.77 5.77 -14.76
N PHE A 81 16.09 6.71 -14.09
CA PHE A 81 16.50 8.13 -14.09
C PHE A 81 17.37 8.52 -12.90
N THR A 82 17.42 7.71 -11.82
CA THR A 82 18.20 7.99 -10.62
C THR A 82 19.33 6.98 -10.35
N GLY A 83 19.47 5.95 -11.18
CA GLY A 83 20.55 4.97 -11.13
C GLY A 83 21.53 5.14 -12.27
N GLU A 84 22.77 4.69 -12.08
CA GLU A 84 23.80 4.66 -13.13
C GLU A 84 23.88 3.29 -13.79
N ARG A 85 23.59 2.21 -13.04
CA ARG A 85 23.74 0.83 -13.47
C ARG A 85 22.48 0.02 -13.17
N PRO A 86 22.10 -0.94 -14.01
CA PRO A 86 20.88 -1.74 -13.84
C PRO A 86 20.77 -2.47 -12.48
N HIS A 87 21.89 -2.77 -11.83
CA HIS A 87 21.89 -3.41 -10.51
C HIS A 87 21.80 -2.43 -9.33
N ASP A 88 21.78 -1.13 -9.58
CA ASP A 88 21.56 -0.14 -8.54
C ASP A 88 20.13 -0.25 -7.98
N THR A 89 19.95 0.24 -6.76
CA THR A 89 18.63 0.33 -6.13
C THR A 89 17.96 1.65 -6.45
N MET A 90 16.63 1.68 -6.42
CA MET A 90 15.85 2.89 -6.70
C MET A 90 15.96 3.88 -5.54
N ARG A 91 16.92 4.78 -5.63
CA ARG A 91 17.20 5.80 -4.60
C ARG A 91 17.12 7.19 -5.18
N ILE A 92 16.63 8.12 -4.38
CA ILE A 92 16.68 9.55 -4.68
C ILE A 92 18.03 10.13 -4.24
N GLY A 93 18.41 11.24 -4.90
CA GLY A 93 19.61 12.01 -4.55
C GLY A 93 19.40 13.08 -3.47
N ILE A 94 18.17 13.26 -2.95
CA ILE A 94 17.88 14.28 -1.94
C ILE A 94 18.53 13.89 -0.61
N ASN A 95 19.32 14.82 -0.06
CA ASN A 95 19.88 14.68 1.28
C ASN A 95 18.76 14.79 2.32
N ALA A 96 18.82 13.98 3.39
CA ALA A 96 17.81 13.98 4.44
C ALA A 96 17.66 15.33 5.16
N ASP A 97 18.76 16.07 5.37
CA ASP A 97 18.73 17.39 6.02
C ASP A 97 18.09 18.44 5.10
N ASP A 98 18.35 18.36 3.81
CA ASP A 98 17.71 19.23 2.82
C ASP A 98 16.21 18.92 2.71
N ALA A 99 15.84 17.65 2.65
CA ALA A 99 14.43 17.23 2.64
C ALA A 99 13.70 17.74 3.88
N LYS A 100 14.29 17.62 5.07
CA LYS A 100 13.73 18.12 6.32
C LYS A 100 13.57 19.64 6.31
N ARG A 101 14.54 20.35 5.73
CA ARG A 101 14.49 21.81 5.61
C ARG A 101 13.40 22.29 4.64
N TRP A 102 13.19 21.57 3.54
CA TRP A 102 12.23 21.96 2.50
C TRP A 102 10.80 21.54 2.81
N PHE A 103 10.63 20.33 3.36
CA PHE A 103 9.30 19.72 3.57
C PHE A 103 8.89 19.63 5.05
N GLY A 104 9.79 20.00 5.98
CA GLY A 104 9.57 19.81 7.42
C GLY A 104 9.77 18.35 7.89
N VAL A 105 9.75 17.39 6.97
CA VAL A 105 9.94 15.94 7.21
C VAL A 105 10.77 15.33 6.09
N VAL A 106 11.39 14.21 6.37
CA VAL A 106 12.05 13.40 5.32
C VAL A 106 10.98 12.51 4.67
N PRO A 107 10.80 12.59 3.34
CA PRO A 107 9.87 11.67 2.66
C PRO A 107 10.23 10.22 2.95
N PRO A 108 9.26 9.38 3.37
CA PRO A 108 9.54 7.99 3.70
C PRO A 108 9.93 7.16 2.47
N ASP A 109 10.75 6.12 2.69
CA ASP A 109 11.00 5.09 1.68
C ASP A 109 9.73 4.26 1.44
N LEU A 110 9.37 4.04 0.17
CA LEU A 110 8.13 3.36 -0.20
C LEU A 110 8.28 1.87 -0.46
N SER A 111 9.46 1.27 -0.29
CA SER A 111 9.69 -0.16 -0.54
C SER A 111 8.69 -1.08 0.15
N LEU A 112 8.24 -0.74 1.34
CA LEU A 112 7.35 -1.57 2.16
C LEU A 112 6.03 -0.86 2.53
N ILE A 113 5.71 0.28 1.93
CA ILE A 113 4.55 1.08 2.34
C ILE A 113 3.23 0.29 2.20
N ALA A 114 3.06 -0.42 1.10
CA ALA A 114 1.86 -1.23 0.87
C ALA A 114 1.73 -2.44 1.81
N ARG A 115 2.85 -2.90 2.40
CA ARG A 115 2.82 -3.95 3.43
C ARG A 115 2.53 -3.38 4.82
N SER A 116 3.03 -2.21 5.13
CA SER A 116 2.91 -1.60 6.46
C SER A 116 1.57 -0.90 6.67
N ARG A 117 1.03 -0.26 5.64
CA ARG A 117 -0.24 0.48 5.69
C ARG A 117 -1.40 -0.25 5.02
N GLY A 118 -1.12 -1.18 4.13
CA GLY A 118 -2.11 -1.84 3.28
C GLY A 118 -2.34 -1.11 1.95
N PRO A 119 -2.73 -1.86 0.90
CA PRO A 119 -3.00 -1.29 -0.43
C PRO A 119 -4.17 -0.31 -0.41
N ASP A 120 -5.26 -0.61 0.31
CA ASP A 120 -6.46 0.22 0.37
C ASP A 120 -6.18 1.58 1.02
N TYR A 121 -5.31 1.60 2.05
CA TYR A 121 -4.84 2.86 2.64
C TYR A 121 -4.09 3.73 1.63
N VAL A 122 -3.12 3.16 0.90
CA VAL A 122 -2.32 3.92 -0.07
C VAL A 122 -3.19 4.40 -1.23
N TYR A 123 -4.12 3.58 -1.68
CA TYR A 123 -5.08 3.92 -2.72
C TYR A 123 -5.97 5.09 -2.31
N THR A 124 -6.60 5.00 -1.14
CA THR A 124 -7.47 6.06 -0.62
C THR A 124 -6.67 7.32 -0.33
N PHE A 125 -5.47 7.20 0.24
CA PHE A 125 -4.58 8.34 0.50
C PHE A 125 -4.30 9.15 -0.77
N LEU A 126 -3.91 8.51 -1.87
CA LEU A 126 -3.58 9.21 -3.12
C LEU A 126 -4.80 9.89 -3.77
N ARG A 127 -6.02 9.42 -3.48
CA ARG A 127 -7.27 9.94 -4.02
C ARG A 127 -7.94 11.01 -3.14
N SER A 128 -7.54 11.13 -1.89
CA SER A 128 -8.24 11.91 -0.88
C SER A 128 -7.58 13.24 -0.50
N PHE A 129 -6.71 13.77 -1.36
CA PHE A 129 -6.23 15.14 -1.23
C PHE A 129 -7.33 16.15 -1.59
N TYR A 130 -7.42 17.23 -0.84
CA TYR A 130 -8.36 18.32 -1.09
C TYR A 130 -7.74 19.69 -0.79
N ALA A 131 -8.29 20.76 -1.39
CA ALA A 131 -7.83 22.12 -1.16
C ALA A 131 -8.08 22.53 0.28
N ASP A 132 -7.04 23.00 0.96
CA ASP A 132 -7.08 23.53 2.31
C ASP A 132 -6.11 24.72 2.42
N PRO A 133 -6.58 25.96 2.18
CA PRO A 133 -5.72 27.15 2.22
C PRO A 133 -5.07 27.40 3.58
N ALA A 134 -5.56 26.78 4.66
CA ALA A 134 -4.96 26.90 5.99
C ALA A 134 -3.66 26.08 6.14
N LYS A 135 -3.37 25.18 5.19
CA LYS A 135 -2.14 24.38 5.21
C LYS A 135 -1.04 25.01 4.38
N PRO A 136 0.24 24.86 4.79
CA PRO A 136 1.38 25.41 4.05
C PRO A 136 1.48 24.93 2.61
N THR A 137 1.03 23.70 2.34
CA THR A 137 1.00 23.09 0.99
C THR A 137 -0.21 23.49 0.17
N GLY A 138 -1.16 24.26 0.75
CA GLY A 138 -2.45 24.57 0.12
C GLY A 138 -3.41 23.38 0.03
N THR A 139 -3.03 22.23 0.54
CA THR A 139 -3.80 20.97 0.46
C THR A 139 -3.76 20.21 1.78
N ASN A 140 -4.78 19.40 2.01
CA ASN A 140 -4.86 18.48 3.13
C ASN A 140 -5.31 17.10 2.60
N ASN A 141 -5.35 16.10 3.48
CA ASN A 141 -5.71 14.73 3.10
C ASN A 141 -6.70 14.15 4.10
N LEU A 142 -7.72 13.42 3.61
CA LEU A 142 -8.74 12.84 4.45
C LEU A 142 -8.21 11.69 5.31
N VAL A 143 -7.32 10.86 4.76
CA VAL A 143 -6.79 9.66 5.41
C VAL A 143 -5.64 10.01 6.37
N LEU A 144 -4.87 11.06 6.04
CA LEU A 144 -3.77 11.55 6.88
C LEU A 144 -3.88 13.07 7.03
N PRO A 145 -4.78 13.56 7.91
CA PRO A 145 -4.94 14.99 8.13
C PRO A 145 -3.64 15.65 8.59
N GLY A 146 -3.31 16.80 7.99
CA GLY A 146 -2.08 17.50 8.28
C GLY A 146 -0.82 16.90 7.66
N THR A 147 -0.95 16.05 6.64
CA THR A 147 0.21 15.51 5.91
C THR A 147 1.09 16.63 5.36
N ALA A 148 2.42 16.45 5.48
CA ALA A 148 3.39 17.37 4.89
C ALA A 148 3.61 17.12 3.39
N MET A 149 3.15 15.99 2.86
CA MET A 149 3.19 15.67 1.44
C MET A 149 2.22 16.58 0.69
N PRO A 150 2.66 17.38 -0.31
CA PRO A 150 1.77 18.11 -1.17
C PRO A 150 0.98 17.17 -2.09
N HIS A 151 -0.10 17.65 -2.68
CA HIS A 151 -0.82 16.90 -3.70
C HIS A 151 -0.06 16.88 -5.03
N VAL A 152 0.89 15.93 -5.17
CA VAL A 152 1.78 15.85 -6.36
C VAL A 152 1.06 15.42 -7.63
N LEU A 153 -0.13 14.85 -7.53
CA LEU A 153 -0.94 14.35 -8.65
C LEU A 153 -2.06 15.33 -9.07
N TRP A 154 -2.03 16.57 -8.58
CA TRP A 154 -3.09 17.57 -8.83
C TRP A 154 -3.35 17.84 -10.31
N GLU A 155 -2.31 17.79 -11.16
CA GLU A 155 -2.48 17.96 -12.61
C GLU A 155 -3.29 16.83 -13.25
N LEU A 156 -3.20 15.63 -12.70
CA LEU A 156 -3.91 14.45 -13.18
C LEU A 156 -5.33 14.39 -12.63
N GLN A 157 -5.49 14.52 -11.31
CA GLN A 157 -6.76 14.43 -10.61
C GLN A 157 -7.62 15.68 -10.79
N GLY A 158 -6.99 16.86 -10.82
CA GLY A 158 -7.65 18.13 -10.61
C GLY A 158 -7.62 18.56 -9.14
N VAL A 159 -8.30 19.66 -8.86
CA VAL A 159 -8.44 20.20 -7.51
C VAL A 159 -9.84 19.88 -7.00
N GLN A 160 -9.92 19.21 -5.87
CA GLN A 160 -11.20 18.91 -5.21
C GLN A 160 -11.29 19.61 -3.85
N GLU A 161 -12.52 19.88 -3.41
CA GLU A 161 -12.88 20.41 -2.12
C GLU A 161 -13.59 19.33 -1.31
N ALA A 162 -13.31 19.27 0.00
CA ALA A 162 -14.02 18.37 0.91
C ALA A 162 -15.32 19.04 1.40
N VAL A 163 -16.43 18.37 1.20
CA VAL A 163 -17.73 18.77 1.72
C VAL A 163 -17.96 18.04 3.04
N TRP A 164 -18.20 18.80 4.10
CA TRP A 164 -18.43 18.29 5.43
C TRP A 164 -19.92 18.36 5.76
N ALA A 165 -20.46 17.30 6.36
CA ALA A 165 -21.82 17.29 6.89
C ALA A 165 -21.76 17.69 8.36
N GLY A 166 -22.59 18.62 8.77
CA GLY A 166 -22.78 18.97 10.17
C GLY A 166 -23.53 20.26 10.33
N GLU A 167 -24.68 20.22 11.02
CA GLU A 167 -25.22 21.41 11.66
C GLU A 167 -24.43 21.68 12.94
N PRO A 168 -24.18 22.97 13.29
CA PRO A 168 -23.52 23.27 14.56
C PRO A 168 -24.36 22.68 15.71
N ASN A 169 -23.70 21.95 16.61
CA ASN A 169 -24.37 21.52 17.84
C ASN A 169 -24.74 22.74 18.71
N ALA A 170 -25.46 22.54 19.79
CA ALA A 170 -25.90 23.63 20.70
C ALA A 170 -24.71 24.42 21.32
N GLN A 171 -23.49 23.92 21.21
CA GLN A 171 -22.25 24.55 21.65
C GLN A 171 -21.50 25.22 20.52
N GLY A 172 -22.00 25.18 19.28
CA GLY A 172 -21.37 25.79 18.10
C GLY A 172 -20.29 24.92 17.44
N ASP A 173 -20.04 23.67 17.92
CA ASP A 173 -19.14 22.73 17.29
C ASP A 173 -19.81 22.04 16.10
N VAL A 174 -19.21 22.16 14.93
CA VAL A 174 -19.66 21.45 13.72
C VAL A 174 -19.09 20.04 13.78
N SER A 175 -19.93 19.02 13.70
CA SER A 175 -19.45 17.66 13.50
C SER A 175 -18.77 17.59 12.13
N HIS A 176 -17.46 17.36 12.11
CA HIS A 176 -16.67 17.24 10.88
C HIS A 176 -16.81 15.83 10.31
N GLU A 177 -18.04 15.43 9.99
CA GLU A 177 -18.26 14.20 9.24
C GLU A 177 -18.05 14.48 7.75
N PHE A 178 -17.08 13.78 7.13
CA PHE A 178 -16.83 13.89 5.70
C PHE A 178 -18.03 13.34 4.92
N LYS A 179 -18.55 14.10 3.96
CA LYS A 179 -19.67 13.71 3.12
C LYS A 179 -19.20 13.26 1.74
N GLU A 180 -18.53 14.12 1.02
CA GLU A 180 -18.10 13.88 -0.35
C GLU A 180 -16.98 14.83 -0.78
N PHE A 181 -16.32 14.50 -1.88
CA PHE A 181 -15.47 15.44 -2.60
C PHE A 181 -16.24 16.09 -3.75
N LYS A 182 -16.05 17.39 -3.91
CA LYS A 182 -16.55 18.15 -5.04
C LYS A 182 -15.38 18.65 -5.88
N LEU A 183 -15.38 18.32 -7.17
CA LEU A 183 -14.35 18.79 -8.09
C LEU A 183 -14.48 20.30 -8.33
N ALA A 184 -13.47 21.07 -7.89
CA ALA A 184 -13.40 22.52 -8.08
C ALA A 184 -12.77 22.90 -9.42
N ALA A 185 -11.76 22.13 -9.84
CA ALA A 185 -11.11 22.29 -11.17
C ALA A 185 -10.74 20.91 -11.72
N PRO A 186 -11.06 20.61 -13.01
CA PRO A 186 -10.74 19.33 -13.60
C PRO A 186 -9.23 19.15 -13.81
N GLY A 187 -8.77 17.90 -13.69
CA GLY A 187 -7.42 17.49 -14.06
C GLY A 187 -7.32 17.07 -15.54
N LYS A 188 -6.17 16.47 -15.89
CA LYS A 188 -5.91 15.92 -17.22
C LYS A 188 -6.64 14.60 -17.47
N LEU A 189 -6.93 13.85 -16.40
CA LEU A 189 -7.59 12.55 -16.45
C LEU A 189 -9.05 12.68 -15.99
N SER A 190 -9.93 11.84 -16.55
CA SER A 190 -11.25 11.63 -15.96
C SER A 190 -11.13 10.96 -14.59
N PRO A 191 -12.17 11.00 -13.74
CA PRO A 191 -12.14 10.31 -12.45
C PRO A 191 -11.81 8.82 -12.57
N GLU A 192 -12.34 8.13 -13.57
CA GLU A 192 -12.12 6.72 -13.83
C GLU A 192 -10.67 6.44 -14.26
N GLU A 193 -10.12 7.28 -15.15
CA GLU A 193 -8.72 7.17 -15.59
C GLU A 193 -7.75 7.46 -14.44
N TYR A 194 -8.09 8.42 -13.58
CA TYR A 194 -7.30 8.69 -12.38
C TYR A 194 -7.34 7.53 -11.39
N ASP A 195 -8.50 6.92 -11.19
CA ASP A 195 -8.64 5.73 -10.36
C ASP A 195 -7.82 4.55 -10.88
N GLU A 196 -7.76 4.35 -12.20
CA GLU A 196 -6.89 3.35 -12.83
C GLU A 196 -5.41 3.68 -12.64
N PHE A 197 -5.02 4.94 -12.84
CA PHE A 197 -3.65 5.42 -12.63
C PHE A 197 -3.17 5.14 -11.20
N VAL A 198 -3.99 5.48 -10.20
CA VAL A 198 -3.66 5.24 -8.78
C VAL A 198 -3.63 3.75 -8.48
N ARG A 199 -4.58 2.96 -9.01
CA ARG A 199 -4.62 1.50 -8.86
C ARG A 199 -3.36 0.84 -9.40
N ASP A 200 -2.91 1.22 -10.59
CA ASP A 200 -1.68 0.71 -11.20
C ASP A 200 -0.46 1.05 -10.34
N THR A 201 -0.40 2.28 -9.84
CA THR A 201 0.67 2.74 -8.94
C THR A 201 0.70 1.92 -7.65
N VAL A 202 -0.45 1.71 -7.03
CA VAL A 202 -0.58 0.90 -5.80
C VAL A 202 -0.25 -0.57 -6.07
N ASN A 203 -0.67 -1.12 -7.22
CA ASN A 203 -0.34 -2.48 -7.64
C ASN A 203 1.18 -2.67 -7.72
N PHE A 204 1.89 -1.71 -8.30
CA PHE A 204 3.36 -1.70 -8.33
C PHE A 204 3.95 -1.61 -6.92
N LEU A 205 3.42 -0.75 -6.04
CA LEU A 205 3.89 -0.64 -4.64
C LEU A 205 3.67 -1.95 -3.84
N VAL A 206 2.60 -2.68 -4.12
CA VAL A 206 2.39 -4.02 -3.52
C VAL A 206 3.39 -5.02 -4.05
N TYR A 207 3.63 -5.02 -5.37
CA TYR A 207 4.63 -5.89 -6.00
C TYR A 207 6.02 -5.65 -5.41
N ILE A 208 6.49 -4.40 -5.32
CA ILE A 208 7.83 -4.11 -4.77
C ILE A 208 7.95 -4.44 -3.28
N GLY A 209 6.84 -4.41 -2.54
CA GLY A 209 6.81 -4.81 -1.13
C GLY A 209 7.04 -6.30 -0.89
N GLU A 210 6.74 -7.15 -1.89
CA GLU A 210 6.99 -8.61 -1.87
C GLU A 210 7.05 -9.16 -3.30
N PRO A 211 8.17 -9.00 -4.03
CA PRO A 211 8.29 -9.50 -5.41
C PRO A 211 8.12 -11.01 -5.55
N ALA A 212 8.44 -11.76 -4.49
CA ALA A 212 8.29 -13.22 -4.47
C ALA A 212 6.85 -13.71 -4.16
N GLN A 213 5.87 -12.82 -3.99
CA GLN A 213 4.52 -13.17 -3.54
C GLN A 213 3.83 -14.20 -4.46
N LEU A 214 3.96 -14.05 -5.78
CA LEU A 214 3.37 -14.98 -6.74
C LEU A 214 3.99 -16.37 -6.62
N GLN A 215 5.32 -16.44 -6.54
CA GLN A 215 6.05 -17.71 -6.37
C GLN A 215 5.69 -18.34 -5.02
N ARG A 216 5.67 -17.56 -3.94
CA ARG A 216 5.29 -18.04 -2.62
C ARG A 216 3.87 -18.61 -2.58
N ARG A 217 2.92 -17.94 -3.22
CA ARG A 217 1.52 -18.43 -3.30
C ARG A 217 1.42 -19.74 -4.10
N ALA A 218 2.10 -19.82 -5.24
CA ALA A 218 2.14 -21.03 -6.05
C ALA A 218 2.76 -22.22 -5.32
N LEU A 219 3.86 -22.00 -4.59
CA LEU A 219 4.52 -23.03 -3.78
C LEU A 219 3.76 -23.39 -2.50
N GLY A 220 2.96 -22.46 -1.96
CA GLY A 220 2.26 -22.65 -0.70
C GLY A 220 1.26 -23.82 -0.74
N VAL A 221 0.53 -23.97 -1.84
CA VAL A 221 -0.48 -25.02 -1.99
C VAL A 221 0.13 -26.42 -1.90
N PRO A 222 1.14 -26.82 -2.73
CA PRO A 222 1.74 -28.14 -2.62
C PRO A 222 2.48 -28.36 -1.28
N VAL A 223 3.07 -27.31 -0.68
CA VAL A 223 3.70 -27.43 0.65
C VAL A 223 2.66 -27.75 1.72
N ILE A 224 1.51 -27.08 1.73
CA ILE A 224 0.42 -27.37 2.69
C ILE A 224 -0.10 -28.79 2.47
N ALA A 225 -0.32 -29.22 1.22
CA ALA A 225 -0.77 -30.57 0.91
C ALA A 225 0.21 -31.63 1.43
N PHE A 226 1.52 -31.42 1.19
CA PHE A 226 2.56 -32.29 1.73
C PHE A 226 2.54 -32.34 3.27
N LEU A 227 2.46 -31.21 3.94
CA LEU A 227 2.46 -31.14 5.39
C LEU A 227 1.22 -31.83 5.98
N VAL A 228 0.05 -31.70 5.39
CA VAL A 228 -1.16 -32.41 5.81
C VAL A 228 -0.95 -33.93 5.66
N PHE A 229 -0.48 -34.39 4.51
CA PHE A 229 -0.19 -35.82 4.29
C PHE A 229 0.84 -36.35 5.29
N PHE A 230 1.94 -35.64 5.47
CA PHE A 230 3.01 -36.00 6.41
C PHE A 230 2.48 -36.05 7.86
N THR A 231 1.65 -35.08 8.24
CA THR A 231 1.04 -35.04 9.58
C THR A 231 0.14 -36.25 9.82
N LEU A 232 -0.65 -36.67 8.82
CA LEU A 232 -1.50 -37.86 8.95
C LEU A 232 -0.66 -39.13 9.13
N LEU A 233 0.43 -39.28 8.37
CA LEU A 233 1.35 -40.40 8.54
C LEU A 233 2.05 -40.42 9.90
N ALA A 234 2.55 -39.23 10.32
CA ALA A 234 3.20 -39.10 11.63
C ALA A 234 2.21 -39.37 12.79
N TYR A 235 0.95 -38.93 12.64
CA TYR A 235 -0.09 -39.23 13.60
C TYR A 235 -0.42 -40.73 13.68
N ALA A 236 -0.56 -41.39 12.52
CA ALA A 236 -0.78 -42.84 12.46
C ALA A 236 0.39 -43.62 13.10
N LEU A 237 1.64 -43.21 12.82
CA LEU A 237 2.83 -43.77 13.42
C LEU A 237 2.84 -43.57 14.95
N LYS A 238 2.59 -42.32 15.38
CA LYS A 238 2.45 -42.03 16.84
C LYS A 238 1.41 -42.94 17.48
N LYS A 239 0.22 -43.09 16.87
CA LYS A 239 -0.85 -43.93 17.41
C LYS A 239 -0.41 -45.39 17.56
N GLU A 240 0.33 -45.91 16.62
CA GLU A 240 0.86 -47.27 16.66
C GLU A 240 1.92 -47.43 17.76
N TYR A 241 2.92 -46.55 17.84
CA TYR A 241 3.97 -46.65 18.88
C TYR A 241 3.46 -46.39 20.31
N TRP A 242 2.39 -45.66 20.50
CA TRP A 242 1.81 -45.37 21.82
C TRP A 242 0.64 -46.26 22.17
N LYS A 243 0.35 -47.27 21.39
CA LYS A 243 -0.77 -48.17 21.56
C LYS A 243 -0.69 -48.96 22.90
N ASP A 244 0.51 -49.37 23.30
CA ASP A 244 0.78 -50.19 24.48
C ASP A 244 1.22 -49.36 25.69
N VAL A 245 1.33 -48.03 25.55
CA VAL A 245 1.66 -47.12 26.65
C VAL A 245 0.37 -46.71 27.34
N LYS A 246 0.12 -47.24 28.53
CA LYS A 246 -1.02 -46.90 29.39
C LYS A 246 -0.69 -45.73 30.34
#